data_10dc60cb5929208adb67646c02ad9689
#
_entry.id   10dc60cb5929208adb67646c02ad9689
#
_cell.length_a   1.000
_cell.length_b   1.000
_cell.length_c   1.000
_cell.angle_alpha   90.00
_cell.angle_beta   90.00
_cell.angle_gamma   90.00
#
_symmetry.space_group_name_H-M   'P 1'
#
loop_
_entity.id
_entity.type
_entity.pdbx_description
1 polymer ?
#
loop_
_entity_poly.entity_id
_entity_poly.type
_entity_poly.pdbx_seq_one_letter_code
_entity_poly.pdbx_strand_id
1 'polypeptide(L)'
;MINRRHIRLKVMQYLYSFQYIENEDTKVHKKYFIDCFSSVNSLFIAYISLIIELQKKSLKQLNISKRSISGIQNMRYLSKNFSQNLLIKNWKNNPILSEQLANKNKVNWDVNFKLV
;
A
#
# COMPACT_ATOMS: atom_id res chain seq x y z
N MET A 1 -10.55 6.15 -0.09
CA MET A 1 -11.89 6.68 -0.44
C MET A 1 -11.89 7.04 -1.93
N ILE A 2 -12.69 6.35 -2.75
CA ILE A 2 -12.74 6.59 -4.20
C ILE A 2 -13.57 7.85 -4.44
N ASN A 3 -12.97 8.87 -5.04
CA ASN A 3 -13.63 10.14 -5.33
C ASN A 3 -14.56 9.97 -6.56
N ARG A 4 -15.65 10.76 -6.63
CA ARG A 4 -16.59 10.81 -7.78
C ARG A 4 -15.88 10.98 -9.13
N ARG A 5 -14.78 11.76 -9.16
CA ARG A 5 -13.96 11.94 -10.35
C ARG A 5 -13.34 10.61 -10.83
N HIS A 6 -12.79 9.80 -9.91
CA HIS A 6 -12.21 8.51 -10.26
C HIS A 6 -13.26 7.51 -10.74
N ILE A 7 -14.45 7.54 -10.14
CA ILE A 7 -15.57 6.70 -10.59
C ILE A 7 -15.94 7.06 -12.03
N ARG A 8 -16.12 8.35 -12.32
CA ARG A 8 -16.45 8.82 -13.68
C ARG A 8 -15.37 8.42 -14.71
N LEU A 9 -14.10 8.57 -14.35
CA LEU A 9 -12.97 8.18 -15.20
C LEU A 9 -13.02 6.66 -15.50
N LYS A 10 -13.23 5.84 -14.48
CA LYS A 10 -13.35 4.39 -14.65
C LYS A 10 -14.56 3.97 -15.47
N VAL A 11 -15.70 4.63 -15.28
CA VAL A 11 -16.90 4.41 -16.11
C VAL A 11 -16.61 4.75 -17.57
N MET A 12 -15.97 5.89 -17.84
CA MET A 12 -15.56 6.28 -19.21
C MET A 12 -14.63 5.24 -19.83
N GLN A 13 -13.58 4.84 -19.11
CA GLN A 13 -12.64 3.81 -19.58
C GLN A 13 -13.36 2.49 -19.89
N TYR A 14 -14.30 2.09 -19.04
CA TYR A 14 -15.09 0.89 -19.22
C TYR A 14 -15.99 0.98 -20.46
N LEU A 15 -16.75 2.08 -20.61
CA LEU A 15 -17.62 2.29 -21.77
C LEU A 15 -16.83 2.34 -23.07
N TYR A 16 -15.64 2.96 -23.06
CA TYR A 16 -14.78 3.00 -24.21
C TYR A 16 -14.25 1.61 -24.59
N SER A 17 -13.82 0.81 -23.62
CA SER A 17 -13.38 -0.56 -23.88
C SER A 17 -14.52 -1.45 -24.41
N PHE A 18 -15.75 -1.20 -23.99
CA PHE A 18 -16.92 -1.96 -24.42
C PHE A 18 -17.23 -1.79 -25.91
N GLN A 19 -16.88 -0.65 -26.51
CA GLN A 19 -17.07 -0.40 -27.95
C GLN A 19 -16.22 -1.29 -28.86
N TYR A 20 -15.12 -1.82 -28.34
CA TYR A 20 -14.17 -2.62 -29.12
C TYR A 20 -14.33 -4.14 -28.91
N ILE A 21 -15.23 -4.55 -28.04
CA ILE A 21 -15.42 -5.96 -27.72
C ILE A 21 -16.73 -6.42 -28.35
N GLU A 22 -16.62 -7.11 -29.49
CA GLU A 22 -17.73 -7.75 -30.14
C GLU A 22 -18.04 -9.08 -29.43
N ASN A 23 -19.31 -9.27 -28.99
CA ASN A 23 -19.89 -10.57 -28.58
C ASN A 23 -19.49 -11.15 -27.21
N GLU A 24 -19.01 -10.38 -26.21
CA GLU A 24 -18.87 -10.91 -24.87
C GLU A 24 -20.10 -10.69 -23.98
N ASP A 25 -20.33 -11.63 -23.06
CA ASP A 25 -21.43 -11.58 -22.10
C ASP A 25 -21.32 -10.35 -21.19
N THR A 26 -22.36 -9.53 -21.20
CA THR A 26 -22.49 -8.30 -20.37
C THR A 26 -22.22 -8.55 -18.88
N LYS A 27 -22.47 -9.78 -18.41
CA LYS A 27 -22.21 -10.18 -17.02
C LYS A 27 -20.72 -10.23 -16.69
N VAL A 28 -19.89 -10.71 -17.61
CA VAL A 28 -18.43 -10.78 -17.46
C VAL A 28 -17.86 -9.36 -17.37
N HIS A 29 -18.32 -8.47 -18.23
CA HIS A 29 -17.89 -7.06 -18.21
C HIS A 29 -18.29 -6.34 -16.94
N LYS A 30 -19.50 -6.57 -16.44
CA LYS A 30 -19.95 -5.99 -15.17
C LYS A 30 -19.10 -6.48 -14.00
N LYS A 31 -18.76 -7.76 -13.96
CA LYS A 31 -17.88 -8.34 -12.96
C LYS A 31 -16.50 -7.69 -13.02
N TYR A 32 -15.89 -7.62 -14.22
CA TYR A 32 -14.58 -6.97 -14.41
C TYR A 32 -14.58 -5.52 -13.92
N PHE A 33 -15.65 -4.77 -14.22
CA PHE A 33 -15.78 -3.39 -13.75
C PHE A 33 -15.81 -3.28 -12.23
N ILE A 34 -16.57 -4.15 -11.55
CA ILE A 34 -16.61 -4.21 -10.08
C ILE A 34 -15.23 -4.58 -9.51
N ASP A 35 -14.55 -5.56 -10.12
CA ASP A 35 -13.22 -6.02 -9.70
C ASP A 35 -12.17 -4.91 -9.83
N CYS A 36 -12.29 -4.00 -10.80
CA CYS A 36 -11.43 -2.83 -10.91
C CYS A 36 -11.49 -1.93 -9.66
N PHE A 37 -12.66 -1.74 -9.05
CA PHE A 37 -12.77 -0.95 -7.83
C PHE A 37 -12.19 -1.67 -6.61
N SER A 38 -12.38 -2.98 -6.52
CA SER A 38 -11.78 -3.78 -5.45
C SER A 38 -10.25 -3.78 -5.53
N SER A 39 -9.70 -3.79 -6.74
CA SER A 39 -8.26 -3.71 -6.99
C SER A 39 -7.66 -2.38 -6.52
N VAL A 40 -8.35 -1.26 -6.74
CA VAL A 40 -7.92 0.06 -6.23
C VAL A 40 -7.85 0.06 -4.70
N ASN A 41 -8.84 -0.51 -4.02
CA ASN A 41 -8.83 -0.61 -2.57
C ASN A 41 -7.70 -1.53 -2.08
N SER A 42 -7.42 -2.63 -2.80
CA SER A 42 -6.31 -3.53 -2.50
C SER A 42 -4.96 -2.84 -2.62
N LEU A 43 -4.78 -2.03 -3.67
CA LEU A 43 -3.59 -1.23 -3.87
C LEU A 43 -3.40 -0.22 -2.72
N PHE A 44 -4.46 0.45 -2.29
CA PHE A 44 -4.39 1.39 -1.17
C PHE A 44 -3.92 0.71 0.12
N ILE A 45 -4.47 -0.46 0.45
CA ILE A 45 -4.04 -1.25 1.61
C ILE A 45 -2.58 -1.70 1.47
N ALA A 46 -2.14 -2.09 0.26
CA ALA A 46 -0.75 -2.44 0.01
C ALA A 46 0.20 -1.25 0.25
N TYR A 47 -0.15 -0.03 -0.15
CA TYR A 47 0.65 1.16 0.16
C TYR A 47 0.75 1.44 1.66
N ILE A 48 -0.35 1.31 2.40
CA ILE A 48 -0.31 1.47 3.86
C ILE A 48 0.60 0.42 4.48
N SER A 49 0.52 -0.84 4.05
CA SER A 49 1.37 -1.92 4.54
C SER A 49 2.85 -1.66 4.25
N LEU A 50 3.18 -1.14 3.06
CA LEU A 50 4.54 -0.75 2.69
C LEU A 50 5.11 0.32 3.63
N ILE A 51 4.34 1.38 3.90
CA ILE A 51 4.76 2.47 4.80
C ILE A 51 5.02 1.93 6.21
N ILE A 52 4.17 1.03 6.71
CA ILE A 52 4.34 0.39 8.00
C ILE A 52 5.62 -0.46 8.04
N GLU A 53 5.91 -1.23 6.99
CA GLU A 53 7.14 -2.04 6.92
C GLU A 53 8.40 -1.17 6.79
N LEU A 54 8.36 -0.11 6.01
CA LEU A 54 9.46 0.87 5.94
C LEU A 54 9.74 1.49 7.31
N GLN A 55 8.71 1.82 8.09
CA GLN A 55 8.89 2.32 9.46
C GLN A 55 9.56 1.28 10.35
N LYS A 56 9.15 0.00 10.28
CA LYS A 56 9.78 -1.07 11.06
C LYS A 56 11.27 -1.23 10.68
N LYS A 57 11.60 -1.19 9.40
CA LYS A 57 12.99 -1.25 8.91
C LYS A 57 13.81 -0.05 9.38
N SER A 58 13.26 1.16 9.29
CA SER A 58 13.89 2.38 9.80
C SER A 58 14.19 2.29 11.30
N LEU A 59 13.25 1.79 12.10
CA LEU A 59 13.47 1.57 13.53
C LEU A 59 14.58 0.54 13.81
N LYS A 60 14.63 -0.57 13.04
CA LYS A 60 15.71 -1.56 13.16
C LYS A 60 17.07 -0.94 12.84
N GLN A 61 17.19 -0.18 11.76
CA GLN A 61 18.43 0.50 11.39
C GLN A 61 18.89 1.51 12.44
N LEU A 62 17.96 2.32 12.99
CA LEU A 62 18.27 3.23 14.09
C LEU A 62 18.81 2.52 15.33
N ASN A 63 18.25 1.34 15.67
CA ASN A 63 18.70 0.56 16.81
C ASN A 63 20.09 -0.06 16.57
N ILE A 64 20.38 -0.50 15.35
CA ILE A 64 21.70 -1.02 14.96
C ILE A 64 22.73 0.12 14.99
N SER A 65 22.41 1.27 14.42
CA SER A 65 23.30 2.44 14.39
C SER A 65 23.63 2.96 15.78
N LYS A 66 22.71 2.85 16.74
CA LYS A 66 22.98 3.21 18.15
C LYS A 66 23.99 2.28 18.82
N ARG A 67 24.13 1.03 18.37
CA ARG A 67 25.05 0.04 18.93
C ARG A 67 26.44 0.10 18.31
N SER A 68 26.59 0.72 17.15
CA SER A 68 27.86 0.84 16.44
C SER A 68 28.53 2.20 16.69
N ILE A 69 29.83 2.22 16.99
CA ILE A 69 30.58 3.45 17.19
C ILE A 69 30.65 4.30 15.92
N SER A 70 30.74 3.66 14.75
CA SER A 70 30.64 4.30 13.43
C SER A 70 29.24 4.81 13.08
N GLY A 71 28.20 4.28 13.73
CA GLY A 71 26.80 4.64 13.50
C GLY A 71 26.44 6.03 13.96
N ILE A 72 27.22 6.62 14.89
CA ILE A 72 26.96 7.97 15.43
C ILE A 72 27.08 9.04 14.33
N GLN A 73 28.04 8.89 13.40
CA GLN A 73 28.20 9.79 12.26
C GLN A 73 27.06 9.65 11.24
N ASN A 74 26.56 8.44 11.03
CA ASN A 74 25.47 8.16 10.10
C ASN A 74 24.09 8.50 10.68
N MET A 75 23.95 8.73 11.98
CA MET A 75 22.67 9.12 12.60
C MET A 75 22.14 10.47 12.12
N ARG A 76 22.97 11.36 11.59
CA ARG A 76 22.53 12.64 11.03
C ARG A 76 21.60 12.48 9.83
N TYR A 77 21.72 11.39 9.09
CA TYR A 77 20.93 11.11 7.87
C TYR A 77 19.66 10.29 8.13
N LEU A 78 19.59 9.57 9.25
CA LEU A 78 18.41 8.78 9.61
C LEU A 78 17.42 9.68 10.36
N SER A 79 16.38 10.13 9.63
CA SER A 79 15.33 10.96 10.20
C SER A 79 14.58 10.20 11.31
N LYS A 80 14.76 10.62 12.55
CA LYS A 80 13.97 10.14 13.70
C LYS A 80 12.48 10.44 13.52
N ASN A 81 12.16 11.48 12.76
CA ASN A 81 10.80 11.95 12.54
C ASN A 81 9.93 10.90 11.83
N PHE A 82 10.48 10.19 10.83
CA PHE A 82 9.75 9.13 10.14
C PHE A 82 9.51 7.92 11.05
N SER A 83 10.54 7.47 11.76
CA SER A 83 10.44 6.29 12.62
C SER A 83 9.51 6.49 13.82
N GLN A 84 9.36 7.73 14.30
CA GLN A 84 8.52 8.09 15.45
C GLN A 84 7.19 8.76 15.03
N ASN A 85 6.84 8.75 13.76
CA ASN A 85 5.67 9.43 13.24
C ASN A 85 4.38 8.92 13.92
N LEU A 86 3.64 9.86 14.50
CA LEU A 86 2.41 9.59 15.25
C LEU A 86 1.29 9.03 14.35
N LEU A 87 1.22 9.50 13.10
CA LEU A 87 0.21 9.05 12.14
C LEU A 87 0.36 7.55 11.84
N ILE A 88 1.60 7.09 11.63
CA ILE A 88 1.85 5.66 11.37
C ILE A 88 1.59 4.81 12.62
N LYS A 89 1.86 5.34 13.82
CA LYS A 89 1.48 4.68 15.08
C LYS A 89 -0.04 4.52 15.20
N ASN A 90 -0.78 5.57 14.87
CA ASN A 90 -2.25 5.54 14.87
C ASN A 90 -2.80 4.53 13.85
N TRP A 91 -2.19 4.41 12.67
CA TRP A 91 -2.58 3.39 11.69
C TRP A 91 -2.38 1.97 12.21
N LYS A 92 -1.28 1.70 12.90
CA LYS A 92 -1.02 0.39 13.52
C LYS A 92 -2.03 0.03 14.61
N ASN A 93 -2.48 1.04 15.35
CA ASN A 93 -3.42 0.86 16.45
C ASN A 93 -4.89 0.82 15.99
N ASN A 94 -5.17 1.11 14.72
CA ASN A 94 -6.52 1.08 14.18
C ASN A 94 -6.97 -0.38 13.94
N PRO A 95 -8.04 -0.87 14.63
CA PRO A 95 -8.48 -2.25 14.51
C PRO A 95 -8.97 -2.60 13.10
N ILE A 96 -9.65 -1.67 12.42
CA ILE A 96 -10.19 -1.87 11.06
C ILE A 96 -9.03 -2.06 10.06
N LEU A 97 -7.99 -1.23 10.15
CA LEU A 97 -6.81 -1.36 9.28
C LEU A 97 -6.03 -2.64 9.58
N SER A 98 -5.88 -3.01 10.85
CA SER A 98 -5.17 -4.23 11.24
C SER A 98 -5.86 -5.49 10.72
N GLU A 99 -7.19 -5.54 10.76
CA GLU A 99 -7.99 -6.61 10.20
C GLU A 99 -7.85 -6.70 8.67
N GLN A 100 -7.95 -5.57 7.96
CA GLN A 100 -7.79 -5.53 6.51
C GLN A 100 -6.37 -5.92 6.07
N LEU A 101 -5.35 -5.55 6.82
CA LEU A 101 -3.96 -5.95 6.58
C LEU A 101 -3.72 -7.44 6.84
N ALA A 102 -4.45 -8.05 7.78
CA ALA A 102 -4.39 -9.49 8.07
C ALA A 102 -5.11 -10.33 7.00
N ASN A 103 -6.27 -9.87 6.54
CA ASN A 103 -7.14 -10.61 5.62
C ASN A 103 -6.69 -10.56 4.15
N LYS A 104 -6.00 -9.50 3.73
CA LYS A 104 -5.46 -9.42 2.35
C LYS A 104 -4.08 -10.04 2.32
N ASN A 105 -3.94 -11.05 1.47
CA ASN A 105 -2.72 -11.79 1.14
C ASN A 105 -1.48 -10.94 1.38
N LYS A 106 -0.70 -11.34 2.38
CA LYS A 106 0.50 -10.65 2.83
C LYS A 106 1.42 -10.45 1.64
N VAL A 107 1.46 -9.26 1.11
CA VAL A 107 2.56 -8.88 0.22
C VAL A 107 3.81 -9.05 1.08
N ASN A 108 4.60 -10.08 0.78
CA ASN A 108 5.78 -10.37 1.56
C ASN A 108 6.88 -9.40 1.13
N TRP A 109 6.88 -8.22 1.76
CA TRP A 109 7.84 -7.18 1.48
C TRP A 109 9.29 -7.59 1.78
N ASP A 110 9.52 -8.57 2.66
CA ASP A 110 10.87 -9.04 3.00
C ASP A 110 11.55 -9.77 1.83
N VAL A 111 10.80 -10.46 0.98
CA VAL A 111 11.33 -11.13 -0.22
C VAL A 111 11.72 -10.09 -1.28
N ASN A 112 10.89 -9.06 -1.46
CA ASN A 112 11.10 -8.05 -2.49
C ASN A 112 12.24 -7.06 -2.15
N PHE A 113 12.61 -6.91 -0.88
CA PHE A 113 13.72 -6.04 -0.46
C PHE A 113 15.12 -6.69 -0.51
N LYS A 114 15.21 -8.00 -0.76
CA LYS A 114 16.50 -8.67 -0.96
C LYS A 114 17.08 -8.50 -2.37
N LEU A 115 16.31 -7.90 -3.27
CA LEU A 115 16.70 -7.68 -4.67
C LEU A 115 17.32 -6.28 -4.92
N VAL A 116 17.60 -5.51 -3.88
CA VAL A 116 18.33 -4.25 -3.88
C VAL A 116 19.47 -4.37 -2.86
#